data_741da255f3503cb9479955a26e6ab114
#
_entry.id   741da255f3503cb9479955a26e6ab114
#
_cell.length_a   1.000
_cell.length_b   1.000
_cell.length_c   1.000
_cell.angle_alpha   90.00
_cell.angle_beta   90.00
_cell.angle_gamma   90.00
#
_symmetry.space_group_name_H-M   'P 1'
#
loop_
_entity.id
_entity.type
_entity.pdbx_description
1 polymer ?
#
loop_
_entity_poly.entity_id
_entity_poly.type
_entity_poly.pdbx_seq_one_letter_code
_entity_poly.pdbx_strand_id
1 'polypeptide(L)'
;MKKVNTEAVVRNSFKKLRCRIRALVRNTSSNLVHDFRTEIKKLKAILNLFSTELKDPEDLKLPRRLKDIYRAAGSIRELQLQLSQTKRYKEYSALLIEVQTDREEHFRRIAQKKTIKKTRQRIMERLPGQLHQHTITLFRENKLKEIETIRALPQPSDDQMHTIRKNLKDIIYVQKIGDEKSIENPAVKEMKQATKELGKLNDLRTSIKYLRPVWINEIGYVERRKLVRLRTVRTRRKDALKKRIISEYPGFQFTRVSEE
;
A
#
# COMPACT_ATOMS: atom_id res chain seq x y z
N MET A 1 -17.12 -26.92 -6.33
CA MET A 1 -16.08 -25.96 -5.89
C MET A 1 -15.57 -25.16 -7.08
N LYS A 2 -15.70 -23.83 -7.07
CA LYS A 2 -15.18 -22.99 -8.14
C LYS A 2 -13.64 -23.00 -8.10
N LYS A 3 -13.03 -23.54 -9.14
CA LYS A 3 -11.56 -23.49 -9.31
C LYS A 3 -11.17 -22.10 -9.83
N VAL A 4 -10.27 -21.41 -9.12
CA VAL A 4 -9.75 -20.13 -9.57
C VAL A 4 -8.64 -20.36 -10.58
N ASN A 5 -8.79 -19.82 -11.78
CA ASN A 5 -7.73 -19.83 -12.79
C ASN A 5 -6.65 -18.79 -12.42
N THR A 6 -5.58 -19.27 -11.79
CA THR A 6 -4.46 -18.44 -11.30
C THR A 6 -3.79 -17.68 -12.43
N GLU A 7 -3.62 -18.32 -13.58
CA GLU A 7 -3.00 -17.71 -14.75
C GLU A 7 -3.80 -16.51 -15.27
N ALA A 8 -5.12 -16.65 -15.42
CA ALA A 8 -5.99 -15.57 -15.89
C ALA A 8 -5.96 -14.35 -14.96
N VAL A 9 -5.96 -14.58 -13.63
CA VAL A 9 -5.89 -13.51 -12.62
C VAL A 9 -4.58 -12.74 -12.74
N VAL A 10 -3.44 -13.44 -12.79
CA VAL A 10 -2.11 -12.83 -12.90
C VAL A 10 -1.94 -12.13 -14.25
N ARG A 11 -2.36 -12.75 -15.34
CA ARG A 11 -2.30 -12.18 -16.70
C ARG A 11 -3.07 -10.86 -16.78
N ASN A 12 -4.26 -10.79 -16.20
CA ASN A 12 -5.06 -9.55 -16.14
C ASN A 12 -4.38 -8.45 -15.31
N SER A 13 -3.81 -8.78 -14.16
CA SER A 13 -3.04 -7.82 -13.34
C SER A 13 -1.85 -7.25 -14.11
N PHE A 14 -1.09 -8.08 -14.81
CA PHE A 14 0.03 -7.60 -15.64
C PHE A 14 -0.42 -6.77 -16.84
N LYS A 15 -1.57 -7.08 -17.46
CA LYS A 15 -2.17 -6.25 -18.52
C LYS A 15 -2.45 -4.84 -17.99
N LYS A 16 -3.11 -4.72 -16.84
CA LYS A 16 -3.38 -3.45 -16.17
C LYS A 16 -2.08 -2.69 -15.83
N LEU A 17 -1.10 -3.36 -15.24
CA LEU A 17 0.20 -2.75 -14.91
C LEU A 17 0.91 -2.20 -16.14
N ARG A 18 0.89 -2.92 -17.26
CA ARG A 18 1.50 -2.46 -18.51
C ARG A 18 0.84 -1.18 -19.03
N CYS A 19 -0.48 -1.09 -18.97
CA CYS A 19 -1.21 0.12 -19.36
C CYS A 19 -0.87 1.29 -18.42
N ARG A 20 -0.86 1.06 -17.10
CA ARG A 20 -0.58 2.10 -16.10
C ARG A 20 0.85 2.63 -16.18
N ILE A 21 1.86 1.78 -16.38
CA ILE A 21 3.25 2.24 -16.58
C ILE A 21 3.37 3.10 -17.83
N ARG A 22 2.70 2.73 -18.92
CA ARG A 22 2.72 3.55 -20.16
C ARG A 22 2.13 4.95 -19.93
N ALA A 23 1.04 5.03 -19.19
CA ALA A 23 0.42 6.30 -18.83
C ALA A 23 1.34 7.13 -17.92
N LEU A 24 1.96 6.50 -16.90
CA LEU A 24 2.84 7.16 -15.94
C LEU A 24 4.12 7.73 -16.55
N VAL A 25 4.72 7.05 -17.53
CA VAL A 25 5.92 7.56 -18.21
C VAL A 25 5.60 8.86 -18.95
N ARG A 26 4.34 9.02 -19.43
CA ARG A 26 3.88 10.24 -20.11
C ARG A 26 3.44 11.34 -19.13
N ASN A 27 2.77 10.94 -18.06
CA ASN A 27 2.20 11.86 -17.09
C ASN A 27 2.18 11.21 -15.69
N THR A 28 2.80 11.86 -14.73
CA THR A 28 2.89 11.43 -13.33
C THR A 28 1.79 12.02 -12.45
N SER A 29 0.59 12.24 -12.99
CA SER A 29 -0.54 12.74 -12.20
C SER A 29 -0.82 11.88 -10.96
N SER A 30 -1.33 12.51 -9.90
CA SER A 30 -1.56 11.91 -8.59
C SER A 30 -2.45 10.66 -8.67
N ASN A 31 -3.48 10.66 -9.54
CA ASN A 31 -4.38 9.53 -9.73
C ASN A 31 -3.68 8.35 -10.43
N LEU A 32 -2.90 8.63 -11.48
CA LEU A 32 -2.16 7.58 -12.20
C LEU A 32 -1.11 6.90 -11.30
N VAL A 33 -0.37 7.70 -10.50
CA VAL A 33 0.59 7.17 -9.51
C VAL A 33 -0.12 6.32 -8.47
N HIS A 34 -1.25 6.80 -7.94
CA HIS A 34 -2.06 6.07 -6.97
C HIS A 34 -2.53 4.72 -7.52
N ASP A 35 -3.08 4.73 -8.71
CA ASP A 35 -3.63 3.57 -9.38
C ASP A 35 -2.57 2.50 -9.68
N PHE A 36 -1.42 2.92 -10.21
CA PHE A 36 -0.28 2.02 -10.42
C PHE A 36 0.16 1.34 -9.13
N ARG A 37 0.34 2.12 -8.06
CA ARG A 37 0.74 1.59 -6.76
C ARG A 37 -0.30 0.63 -6.18
N THR A 38 -1.58 0.94 -6.37
CA THR A 38 -2.67 0.06 -5.93
C THR A 38 -2.65 -1.26 -6.68
N GLU A 39 -2.41 -1.25 -7.99
CA GLU A 39 -2.34 -2.48 -8.79
C GLU A 39 -1.14 -3.35 -8.40
N ILE A 40 0.03 -2.75 -8.12
CA ILE A 40 1.19 -3.51 -7.59
C ILE A 40 0.87 -4.14 -6.23
N LYS A 41 0.16 -3.42 -5.34
CA LYS A 41 -0.24 -3.98 -4.03
C LYS A 41 -1.20 -5.16 -4.19
N LYS A 42 -2.18 -5.05 -5.09
CA LYS A 42 -3.10 -6.15 -5.41
C LYS A 42 -2.33 -7.36 -5.95
N LEU A 43 -1.47 -7.14 -6.96
CA LEU A 43 -0.65 -8.22 -7.51
C LEU A 43 0.21 -8.86 -6.41
N LYS A 44 0.84 -8.08 -5.53
CA LYS A 44 1.64 -8.62 -4.43
C LYS A 44 0.81 -9.48 -3.48
N ALA A 45 -0.39 -9.05 -3.09
CA ALA A 45 -1.28 -9.83 -2.24
C ALA A 45 -1.70 -11.14 -2.92
N ILE A 46 -2.01 -11.10 -4.21
CA ILE A 46 -2.35 -12.27 -5.02
C ILE A 46 -1.16 -13.26 -5.09
N LEU A 47 0.03 -12.77 -5.37
CA LEU A 47 1.22 -13.62 -5.42
C LEU A 47 1.58 -14.20 -4.05
N ASN A 48 1.38 -13.45 -2.97
CA ASN A 48 1.55 -13.96 -1.62
C ASN A 48 0.53 -15.07 -1.29
N LEU A 49 -0.73 -14.94 -1.76
CA LEU A 49 -1.71 -16.02 -1.65
C LEU A 49 -1.25 -17.26 -2.44
N PHE A 50 -0.85 -17.10 -3.69
CA PHE A 50 -0.46 -18.23 -4.53
C PHE A 50 0.83 -18.90 -4.04
N SER A 51 1.71 -18.15 -3.39
CA SER A 51 2.95 -18.71 -2.82
C SER A 51 2.69 -19.69 -1.66
N THR A 52 1.50 -19.65 -1.03
CA THR A 52 1.16 -20.64 0.01
C THR A 52 0.90 -22.04 -0.53
N GLU A 53 0.67 -22.18 -1.84
CA GLU A 53 0.54 -23.45 -2.54
C GLU A 53 1.89 -24.03 -3.00
N LEU A 54 2.96 -23.27 -2.89
CA LEU A 54 4.29 -23.68 -3.38
C LEU A 54 5.19 -24.17 -2.25
N LYS A 55 6.08 -25.11 -2.57
CA LYS A 55 7.14 -25.57 -1.64
C LYS A 55 8.10 -24.43 -1.29
N ASP A 56 8.44 -23.57 -2.27
CA ASP A 56 9.26 -22.37 -2.06
C ASP A 56 8.44 -21.08 -2.30
N PRO A 57 8.03 -20.38 -1.23
CA PRO A 57 7.30 -19.12 -1.34
C PRO A 57 8.09 -17.99 -2.02
N GLU A 58 9.43 -18.06 -2.06
CA GLU A 58 10.29 -17.05 -2.68
C GLU A 58 10.10 -16.96 -4.19
N ASP A 59 9.67 -18.05 -4.81
CA ASP A 59 9.51 -18.16 -6.26
C ASP A 59 8.54 -17.15 -6.88
N LEU A 60 7.51 -16.75 -6.14
CA LEU A 60 6.52 -15.77 -6.59
C LEU A 60 6.79 -14.33 -6.10
N LYS A 61 7.92 -14.06 -5.44
CA LYS A 61 8.26 -12.71 -5.02
C LYS A 61 8.50 -11.78 -6.21
N LEU A 62 8.00 -10.55 -6.09
CA LEU A 62 8.25 -9.51 -7.10
C LEU A 62 9.76 -9.27 -7.27
N PRO A 63 10.28 -9.28 -8.52
CA PRO A 63 11.69 -9.02 -8.80
C PRO A 63 12.12 -7.63 -8.34
N ARG A 64 13.41 -7.50 -8.00
CA ARG A 64 14.02 -6.24 -7.50
C ARG A 64 13.67 -5.04 -8.38
N ARG A 65 13.83 -5.16 -9.70
CA ARG A 65 13.54 -4.05 -10.65
C ARG A 65 12.10 -3.55 -10.57
N LEU A 66 11.11 -4.42 -10.40
CA LEU A 66 9.72 -4.00 -10.26
C LEU A 66 9.47 -3.38 -8.87
N LYS A 67 10.15 -3.88 -7.83
CA LYS A 67 10.13 -3.25 -6.51
C LYS A 67 10.72 -1.84 -6.55
N ASP A 68 11.78 -1.60 -7.33
CA ASP A 68 12.42 -0.28 -7.45
C ASP A 68 11.49 0.72 -8.18
N ILE A 69 10.83 0.30 -9.27
CA ILE A 69 9.80 1.12 -9.94
C ILE A 69 8.65 1.46 -8.95
N TYR A 70 8.21 0.48 -8.16
CA TYR A 70 7.17 0.70 -7.15
C TYR A 70 7.59 1.69 -6.06
N ARG A 71 8.86 1.63 -5.60
CA ARG A 71 9.43 2.56 -4.62
C ARG A 71 9.53 3.98 -5.18
N ALA A 72 10.03 4.11 -6.42
CA ALA A 72 10.12 5.40 -7.10
C ALA A 72 8.73 6.06 -7.26
N ALA A 73 7.71 5.31 -7.73
CA ALA A 73 6.33 5.79 -7.73
C ALA A 73 5.82 6.12 -6.32
N GLY A 74 6.37 5.48 -5.29
CA GLY A 74 6.07 5.77 -3.89
C GLY A 74 6.53 7.13 -3.46
N SER A 75 7.77 7.48 -3.74
CA SER A 75 8.34 8.78 -3.39
C SER A 75 7.62 9.94 -4.10
N ILE A 76 7.26 9.78 -5.38
CA ILE A 76 6.43 10.76 -6.10
C ILE A 76 5.08 10.95 -5.40
N ARG A 77 4.39 9.86 -5.03
CA ARG A 77 3.09 9.94 -4.34
C ARG A 77 3.17 10.65 -3.00
N GLU A 78 4.22 10.38 -2.22
CA GLU A 78 4.45 11.04 -0.93
C GLU A 78 4.63 12.55 -1.10
N LEU A 79 5.44 12.98 -2.09
CA LEU A 79 5.64 14.39 -2.40
C LEU A 79 4.36 15.09 -2.87
N GLN A 80 3.59 14.45 -3.77
CA GLN A 80 2.28 14.97 -4.22
C GLN A 80 1.30 15.18 -3.06
N LEU A 81 1.24 14.24 -2.12
CA LEU A 81 0.41 14.37 -0.93
C LEU A 81 0.90 15.51 -0.03
N GLN A 82 2.22 15.64 0.17
CA GLN A 82 2.79 16.70 0.97
C GLN A 82 2.54 18.07 0.34
N LEU A 83 2.76 18.24 -0.96
CA LEU A 83 2.47 19.46 -1.72
C LEU A 83 1.00 19.86 -1.59
N SER A 84 0.07 18.91 -1.76
CA SER A 84 -1.36 19.19 -1.62
C SER A 84 -1.75 19.76 -0.26
N GLN A 85 -1.01 19.39 0.80
CA GLN A 85 -1.26 19.77 2.18
C GLN A 85 -0.49 21.03 2.62
N THR A 86 0.50 21.47 1.84
CA THR A 86 1.41 22.56 2.20
C THR A 86 1.45 23.70 1.18
N LYS A 87 0.50 23.78 0.27
CA LYS A 87 0.41 24.79 -0.80
C LYS A 87 0.59 26.25 -0.36
N ARG A 88 0.20 26.57 0.88
CA ARG A 88 0.31 27.92 1.45
C ARG A 88 1.76 28.32 1.83
N TYR A 89 2.69 27.36 1.87
CA TYR A 89 4.10 27.58 2.20
C TYR A 89 4.88 27.62 0.90
N LYS A 90 5.15 28.83 0.39
CA LYS A 90 5.65 29.04 -0.98
C LYS A 90 7.07 28.50 -1.17
N GLU A 91 8.01 28.85 -0.29
CA GLU A 91 9.40 28.41 -0.37
C GLU A 91 9.50 26.90 -0.22
N TYR A 92 8.78 26.35 0.75
CA TYR A 92 8.76 24.92 0.98
C TYR A 92 8.11 24.14 -0.18
N SER A 93 7.06 24.69 -0.77
CA SER A 93 6.41 24.08 -1.94
C SER A 93 7.33 24.11 -3.16
N ALA A 94 8.11 25.17 -3.36
CA ALA A 94 9.11 25.25 -4.43
C ALA A 94 10.18 24.16 -4.29
N LEU A 95 10.74 23.99 -3.09
CA LEU A 95 11.68 22.91 -2.78
C LEU A 95 11.08 21.53 -3.08
N LEU A 96 9.84 21.28 -2.65
CA LEU A 96 9.19 19.99 -2.88
C LEU A 96 8.91 19.72 -4.36
N ILE A 97 8.61 20.76 -5.17
CA ILE A 97 8.42 20.65 -6.61
C ILE A 97 9.72 20.25 -7.30
N GLU A 98 10.83 20.87 -6.94
CA GLU A 98 12.16 20.53 -7.45
C GLU A 98 12.48 19.06 -7.19
N VAL A 99 12.36 18.63 -5.92
CA VAL A 99 12.60 17.24 -5.55
C VAL A 99 11.63 16.28 -6.25
N GLN A 100 10.36 16.70 -6.48
CA GLN A 100 9.40 15.88 -7.21
C GLN A 100 9.84 15.70 -8.67
N THR A 101 10.31 16.74 -9.33
CA THR A 101 10.80 16.69 -10.71
C THR A 101 11.93 15.68 -10.85
N ASP A 102 12.93 15.72 -9.97
CA ASP A 102 14.02 14.74 -9.93
C ASP A 102 13.54 13.30 -9.77
N ARG A 103 12.53 13.08 -8.88
CA ARG A 103 11.97 11.76 -8.67
C ARG A 103 11.17 11.25 -9.88
N GLU A 104 10.51 12.15 -10.60
CA GLU A 104 9.79 11.82 -11.82
C GLU A 104 10.75 11.44 -12.95
N GLU A 105 11.85 12.15 -13.10
CA GLU A 105 12.90 11.82 -14.07
C GLU A 105 13.55 10.47 -13.75
N HIS A 106 13.90 10.25 -12.48
CA HIS A 106 14.39 8.95 -12.04
C HIS A 106 13.39 7.83 -12.36
N PHE A 107 12.11 8.04 -12.05
CA PHE A 107 11.04 7.07 -12.36
C PHE A 107 10.99 6.78 -13.86
N ARG A 108 11.00 7.81 -14.74
CA ARG A 108 10.98 7.63 -16.19
C ARG A 108 12.16 6.80 -16.70
N ARG A 109 13.36 7.00 -16.14
CA ARG A 109 14.57 6.22 -16.48
C ARG A 109 14.42 4.74 -16.16
N ILE A 110 13.88 4.39 -15.01
CA ILE A 110 13.78 2.98 -14.56
C ILE A 110 12.49 2.27 -15.02
N ALA A 111 11.42 3.00 -15.35
CA ALA A 111 10.09 2.47 -15.66
C ALA A 111 9.99 1.88 -17.07
N GLN A 112 10.79 0.85 -17.36
CA GLN A 112 10.87 0.22 -18.67
C GLN A 112 9.79 -0.86 -18.87
N LYS A 113 9.13 -0.86 -20.05
CA LYS A 113 8.15 -1.89 -20.47
C LYS A 113 8.74 -3.30 -20.44
N LYS A 114 10.03 -3.44 -20.77
CA LYS A 114 10.78 -4.70 -20.77
C LYS A 114 10.77 -5.37 -19.38
N THR A 115 10.83 -4.57 -18.30
CA THR A 115 10.76 -5.07 -16.92
C THR A 115 9.45 -5.78 -16.63
N ILE A 116 8.31 -5.20 -17.05
CA ILE A 116 6.99 -5.83 -16.86
C ILE A 116 6.86 -7.13 -17.65
N LYS A 117 7.34 -7.16 -18.92
CA LYS A 117 7.29 -8.36 -19.77
C LYS A 117 8.09 -9.51 -19.14
N LYS A 118 9.36 -9.26 -18.75
CA LYS A 118 10.23 -10.27 -18.12
C LYS A 118 9.68 -10.75 -16.77
N THR A 119 9.17 -9.82 -15.94
CA THR A 119 8.54 -10.17 -14.66
C THR A 119 7.33 -11.06 -14.86
N ARG A 120 6.44 -10.72 -15.81
CA ARG A 120 5.27 -11.55 -16.12
C ARG A 120 5.69 -12.96 -16.50
N GLN A 121 6.61 -13.09 -17.45
CA GLN A 121 7.07 -14.41 -17.94
C GLN A 121 7.59 -15.26 -16.78
N ARG A 122 8.53 -14.75 -15.98
CA ARG A 122 9.09 -15.45 -14.82
C ARG A 122 8.02 -15.91 -13.82
N ILE A 123 7.01 -15.07 -13.55
CA ILE A 123 5.96 -15.40 -12.58
C ILE A 123 5.01 -16.45 -13.18
N MET A 124 4.65 -16.33 -14.47
CA MET A 124 3.75 -17.28 -15.15
C MET A 124 4.31 -18.70 -15.17
N GLU A 125 5.63 -18.86 -15.32
CA GLU A 125 6.33 -20.16 -15.32
C GLU A 125 6.30 -20.87 -13.97
N ARG A 126 5.96 -20.13 -12.88
CA ARG A 126 6.04 -20.60 -11.49
C ARG A 126 4.69 -20.58 -10.76
N LEU A 127 3.62 -20.27 -11.48
CA LEU A 127 2.28 -20.26 -10.87
C LEU A 127 1.82 -21.66 -10.52
N PRO A 128 1.17 -21.86 -9.36
CA PRO A 128 0.46 -23.10 -9.09
C PRO A 128 -0.66 -23.28 -10.12
N GLY A 129 -0.88 -24.49 -10.60
CA GLY A 129 -1.91 -24.76 -11.61
C GLY A 129 -3.32 -24.46 -11.13
N GLN A 130 -3.57 -24.61 -9.85
CA GLN A 130 -4.88 -24.38 -9.21
C GLN A 130 -4.70 -23.72 -7.87
N LEU A 131 -5.72 -22.97 -7.44
CA LEU A 131 -5.84 -22.42 -6.09
C LEU A 131 -7.00 -23.14 -5.38
N HIS A 132 -6.72 -23.73 -4.22
CA HIS A 132 -7.71 -24.39 -3.39
C HIS A 132 -8.43 -23.39 -2.48
N GLN A 133 -9.70 -23.60 -2.22
CA GLN A 133 -10.48 -22.73 -1.32
C GLN A 133 -9.88 -22.69 0.09
N HIS A 134 -9.42 -23.82 0.58
CA HIS A 134 -8.74 -23.92 1.88
C HIS A 134 -7.54 -22.97 1.98
N THR A 135 -6.77 -22.79 0.93
CA THR A 135 -5.61 -21.87 0.90
C THR A 135 -6.02 -20.42 1.10
N ILE A 136 -7.17 -20.01 0.54
CA ILE A 136 -7.70 -18.66 0.74
C ILE A 136 -8.07 -18.47 2.23
N THR A 137 -8.71 -19.46 2.83
CA THR A 137 -9.08 -19.46 4.25
C THR A 137 -7.84 -19.40 5.14
N LEU A 138 -6.87 -20.27 4.92
CA LEU A 138 -5.59 -20.31 5.67
C LEU A 138 -4.81 -19.00 5.54
N PHE A 139 -4.73 -18.43 4.34
CA PHE A 139 -4.07 -17.13 4.12
C PHE A 139 -4.74 -16.04 4.95
N ARG A 140 -6.08 -16.00 4.98
CA ARG A 140 -6.85 -15.03 5.75
C ARG A 140 -6.60 -15.21 7.25
N GLU A 141 -6.70 -16.43 7.76
CA GLU A 141 -6.45 -16.75 9.16
C GLU A 141 -5.06 -16.33 9.62
N ASN A 142 -4.03 -16.66 8.85
CA ASN A 142 -2.66 -16.24 9.15
C ASN A 142 -2.52 -14.72 9.23
N LYS A 143 -3.18 -13.98 8.31
CA LYS A 143 -3.18 -12.51 8.34
C LYS A 143 -3.93 -11.94 9.54
N LEU A 144 -5.05 -12.54 9.93
CA LEU A 144 -5.79 -12.15 11.11
C LEU A 144 -5.01 -12.45 12.40
N LYS A 145 -4.38 -13.61 12.50
CA LYS A 145 -3.51 -13.96 13.63
C LYS A 145 -2.35 -12.97 13.81
N GLU A 146 -1.70 -12.55 12.71
CA GLU A 146 -0.66 -11.51 12.76
C GLU A 146 -1.21 -10.17 13.26
N ILE A 147 -2.42 -9.77 12.83
CA ILE A 147 -3.10 -8.57 13.31
C ILE A 147 -3.39 -8.68 14.81
N GLU A 148 -3.92 -9.79 15.28
CA GLU A 148 -4.26 -10.03 16.70
C GLU A 148 -3.00 -9.99 17.58
N THR A 149 -1.90 -10.61 17.13
CA THR A 149 -0.61 -10.55 17.83
C THR A 149 -0.12 -9.12 18.04
N ILE A 150 -0.22 -8.27 17.00
CA ILE A 150 0.18 -6.88 17.10
C ILE A 150 -0.76 -6.10 18.05
N ARG A 151 -2.04 -6.40 18.02
CA ARG A 151 -3.04 -5.72 18.82
C ARG A 151 -2.96 -6.05 20.31
N ALA A 152 -2.52 -7.26 20.65
CA ALA A 152 -2.28 -7.66 22.03
C ALA A 152 -1.14 -6.83 22.70
N LEU A 153 -0.36 -6.09 21.92
CA LEU A 153 0.68 -5.21 22.47
C LEU A 153 0.04 -3.99 23.14
N PRO A 154 0.53 -3.57 24.34
CA PRO A 154 0.00 -2.41 25.05
C PRO A 154 0.09 -1.11 24.25
N GLN A 155 1.16 -0.95 23.50
CA GLN A 155 1.43 0.22 22.67
C GLN A 155 2.06 -0.18 21.33
N PRO A 156 1.27 -0.60 20.34
CA PRO A 156 1.82 -0.93 19.01
C PRO A 156 2.56 0.26 18.41
N SER A 157 3.73 0.02 17.84
CA SER A 157 4.50 1.05 17.12
C SER A 157 3.79 1.54 15.86
N ASP A 158 4.24 2.66 15.28
CA ASP A 158 3.68 3.15 14.00
C ASP A 158 3.92 2.16 12.84
N ASP A 159 5.02 1.38 12.88
CA ASP A 159 5.31 0.33 11.90
C ASP A 159 4.38 -0.89 12.08
N GLN A 160 4.07 -1.25 13.30
CA GLN A 160 3.10 -2.30 13.61
C GLN A 160 1.69 -1.91 13.17
N MET A 161 1.24 -0.67 13.42
CA MET A 161 -0.03 -0.15 12.89
C MET A 161 -0.05 -0.15 11.35
N HIS A 162 1.08 0.13 10.71
CA HIS A 162 1.22 0.01 9.25
C HIS A 162 1.13 -1.45 8.78
N THR A 163 1.64 -2.40 9.54
CA THR A 163 1.54 -3.85 9.25
C THR A 163 0.09 -4.32 9.35
N ILE A 164 -0.66 -3.93 10.39
CA ILE A 164 -2.11 -4.19 10.47
C ILE A 164 -2.81 -3.71 9.19
N ARG A 165 -2.57 -2.45 8.78
CA ARG A 165 -3.15 -1.91 7.55
C ARG A 165 -2.80 -2.72 6.29
N LYS A 166 -1.58 -3.20 6.18
CA LYS A 166 -1.14 -4.05 5.05
C LYS A 166 -1.89 -5.36 5.04
N ASN A 167 -1.99 -6.04 6.18
CA ASN A 167 -2.67 -7.33 6.29
C ASN A 167 -4.16 -7.22 5.99
N LEU A 168 -4.86 -6.20 6.52
CA LEU A 168 -6.26 -5.94 6.18
C LEU A 168 -6.45 -5.71 4.69
N LYS A 169 -5.55 -4.96 4.03
CA LYS A 169 -5.61 -4.74 2.59
C LYS A 169 -5.33 -6.01 1.78
N ASP A 170 -4.41 -6.83 2.20
CA ASP A 170 -4.10 -8.10 1.55
C ASP A 170 -5.33 -9.02 1.62
N ILE A 171 -6.01 -9.14 2.78
CA ILE A 171 -7.28 -9.86 2.92
C ILE A 171 -8.33 -9.31 1.95
N ILE A 172 -8.58 -7.98 1.94
CA ILE A 172 -9.58 -7.35 1.07
C ILE A 172 -9.28 -7.59 -0.42
N TYR A 173 -8.02 -7.62 -0.83
CA TYR A 173 -7.64 -7.85 -2.22
C TYR A 173 -7.82 -9.31 -2.65
N VAL A 174 -7.51 -10.24 -1.76
CA VAL A 174 -7.61 -11.68 -2.00
C VAL A 174 -9.06 -12.14 -2.02
N GLN A 175 -9.90 -11.58 -1.16
CA GLN A 175 -11.32 -11.96 -1.06
C GLN A 175 -12.07 -11.82 -2.40
N LYS A 176 -11.69 -10.84 -3.22
CA LYS A 176 -12.25 -10.65 -4.56
C LYS A 176 -11.95 -11.77 -5.56
N ILE A 177 -11.00 -12.63 -5.25
CA ILE A 177 -10.61 -13.75 -6.12
C ILE A 177 -11.51 -14.94 -5.89
N GLY A 178 -11.92 -15.19 -4.64
CA GLY A 178 -12.72 -16.34 -4.26
C GLY A 178 -14.21 -16.16 -4.50
N ASP A 179 -14.74 -14.96 -4.19
CA ASP A 179 -16.17 -14.67 -4.32
C ASP A 179 -16.41 -13.16 -4.47
N GLU A 180 -16.98 -12.73 -5.60
CA GLU A 180 -17.34 -11.33 -5.84
C GLU A 180 -18.47 -10.84 -4.93
N LYS A 181 -19.40 -11.72 -4.53
CA LYS A 181 -20.52 -11.37 -3.64
C LYS A 181 -20.06 -11.08 -2.20
N SER A 182 -18.90 -11.61 -1.80
CA SER A 182 -18.35 -11.38 -0.46
C SER A 182 -17.98 -9.91 -0.16
N ILE A 183 -18.00 -9.03 -1.18
CA ILE A 183 -17.72 -7.59 -1.03
C ILE A 183 -18.79 -6.88 -0.19
N GLU A 184 -20.00 -7.38 -0.15
CA GLU A 184 -21.14 -6.85 0.62
C GLU A 184 -21.14 -7.28 2.09
N ASN A 185 -20.30 -8.22 2.45
CA ASN A 185 -20.19 -8.73 3.82
C ASN A 185 -19.87 -7.59 4.80
N PRO A 186 -20.61 -7.45 5.92
CA PRO A 186 -20.38 -6.43 6.95
C PRO A 186 -18.95 -6.39 7.46
N ALA A 187 -18.30 -7.56 7.67
CA ALA A 187 -16.91 -7.64 8.10
C ALA A 187 -15.94 -7.00 7.09
N VAL A 188 -16.20 -7.15 5.79
CA VAL A 188 -15.39 -6.50 4.75
C VAL A 188 -15.59 -4.99 4.75
N LYS A 189 -16.80 -4.50 5.03
CA LYS A 189 -17.07 -3.05 5.16
C LYS A 189 -16.31 -2.48 6.36
N GLU A 190 -16.31 -3.17 7.48
CA GLU A 190 -15.55 -2.80 8.67
C GLU A 190 -14.03 -2.79 8.39
N MET A 191 -13.48 -3.84 7.77
CA MET A 191 -12.07 -3.87 7.34
C MET A 191 -11.72 -2.68 6.43
N LYS A 192 -12.60 -2.32 5.49
CA LYS A 192 -12.40 -1.16 4.61
C LYS A 192 -12.37 0.14 5.42
N GLN A 193 -13.25 0.30 6.40
CA GLN A 193 -13.28 1.48 7.27
C GLN A 193 -11.99 1.56 8.11
N ALA A 194 -11.60 0.46 8.76
CA ALA A 194 -10.34 0.40 9.52
C ALA A 194 -9.12 0.72 8.65
N THR A 195 -9.04 0.18 7.42
CA THR A 195 -7.94 0.51 6.50
C THR A 195 -7.93 1.99 6.08
N LYS A 196 -9.07 2.68 6.09
CA LYS A 196 -9.19 4.11 5.82
C LYS A 196 -8.60 4.94 6.99
N GLU A 197 -8.97 4.61 8.23
CA GLU A 197 -8.42 5.29 9.42
C GLU A 197 -6.90 5.05 9.57
N LEU A 198 -6.45 3.81 9.43
CA LEU A 198 -5.03 3.47 9.39
C LEU A 198 -4.30 4.14 8.20
N GLY A 199 -5.03 4.45 7.13
CA GLY A 199 -4.53 5.26 6.01
C GLY A 199 -4.23 6.68 6.42
N LYS A 200 -5.16 7.36 7.14
CA LYS A 200 -4.97 8.71 7.69
C LYS A 200 -3.78 8.76 8.64
N LEU A 201 -3.62 7.73 9.50
CA LEU A 201 -2.48 7.61 10.42
C LEU A 201 -1.15 7.57 9.66
N ASN A 202 -1.07 6.73 8.61
CA ASN A 202 0.12 6.63 7.78
C ASN A 202 0.42 7.92 6.99
N ASP A 203 -0.61 8.64 6.54
CA ASP A 203 -0.45 9.90 5.82
C ASP A 203 0.08 11.01 6.76
N LEU A 204 -0.38 11.06 8.02
CA LEU A 204 0.19 11.93 9.04
C LEU A 204 1.65 11.60 9.34
N ARG A 205 1.98 10.31 9.50
CA ARG A 205 3.37 9.84 9.69
C ARG A 205 4.28 10.29 8.54
N THR A 206 3.84 10.07 7.30
CA THR A 206 4.58 10.48 6.11
C THR A 206 4.76 12.00 6.08
N SER A 207 3.71 12.74 6.39
CA SER A 207 3.76 14.20 6.42
C SER A 207 4.73 14.74 7.49
N ILE A 208 4.76 14.14 8.69
CA ILE A 208 5.71 14.50 9.74
C ILE A 208 7.17 14.24 9.29
N LYS A 209 7.41 13.16 8.55
CA LYS A 209 8.71 12.85 7.97
C LYS A 209 9.23 13.97 7.07
N TYR A 210 8.38 14.55 6.23
CA TYR A 210 8.74 15.65 5.32
C TYR A 210 8.86 17.02 6.02
N LEU A 211 8.42 17.12 7.27
CA LEU A 211 8.59 18.32 8.12
C LEU A 211 9.76 18.21 9.11
N ARG A 212 10.68 17.24 8.92
CA ARG A 212 11.91 17.14 9.72
C ARG A 212 12.92 18.22 9.32
N PRO A 213 13.89 18.56 10.19
CA PRO A 213 14.91 19.58 9.93
C PRO A 213 15.59 19.42 8.56
N VAL A 214 15.95 18.19 8.17
CA VAL A 214 16.58 17.90 6.87
C VAL A 214 15.79 18.43 5.65
N TRP A 215 14.49 18.70 5.81
CA TRP A 215 13.62 19.22 4.76
C TRP A 215 13.31 20.71 4.86
N ILE A 216 13.53 21.32 6.03
CA ILE A 216 13.08 22.69 6.30
C ILE A 216 14.19 23.64 6.74
N ASN A 217 15.43 23.16 6.92
CA ASN A 217 16.53 24.02 7.39
C ASN A 217 16.92 25.10 6.38
N GLU A 218 16.78 24.83 5.10
CA GLU A 218 17.09 25.76 4.00
C GLU A 218 15.96 26.79 3.74
N ILE A 219 14.80 26.60 4.39
CA ILE A 219 13.65 27.48 4.25
C ILE A 219 13.84 28.73 5.13
N GLY A 220 13.45 29.90 4.62
CA GLY A 220 13.53 31.17 5.35
C GLY A 220 12.89 31.11 6.74
N TYR A 221 13.44 31.86 7.68
CA TYR A 221 13.11 31.75 9.11
C TYR A 221 11.61 31.81 9.41
N VAL A 222 10.88 32.73 8.78
CA VAL A 222 9.45 32.94 9.03
C VAL A 222 8.63 31.72 8.62
N GLU A 223 8.87 31.17 7.43
CA GLU A 223 8.14 30.00 6.93
C GLU A 223 8.58 28.73 7.67
N ARG A 224 9.86 28.57 7.96
CA ARG A 224 10.40 27.48 8.77
C ARG A 224 9.73 27.38 10.14
N ARG A 225 9.57 28.51 10.85
CA ARG A 225 8.88 28.56 12.17
C ARG A 225 7.43 28.06 12.07
N LYS A 226 6.70 28.41 10.98
CA LYS A 226 5.34 27.93 10.73
C LYS A 226 5.32 26.42 10.43
N LEU A 227 6.31 25.90 9.68
CA LEU A 227 6.44 24.47 9.38
C LEU A 227 6.75 23.64 10.62
N VAL A 228 7.60 24.14 11.54
CA VAL A 228 7.86 23.51 12.85
C VAL A 228 6.56 23.42 13.68
N ARG A 229 5.78 24.49 13.75
CA ARG A 229 4.47 24.47 14.42
C ARG A 229 3.52 23.45 13.76
N LEU A 230 3.47 23.41 12.44
CA LEU A 230 2.67 22.44 11.69
C LEU A 230 3.08 21.00 12.02
N ARG A 231 4.38 20.72 12.13
CA ARG A 231 4.89 19.41 12.54
C ARG A 231 4.37 19.02 13.93
N THR A 232 4.45 19.93 14.91
CA THR A 232 3.94 19.69 16.28
C THR A 232 2.45 19.37 16.29
N VAL A 233 1.64 20.15 15.56
CA VAL A 233 0.19 19.92 15.43
C VAL A 233 -0.08 18.53 14.78
N ARG A 234 0.63 18.18 13.71
CA ARG A 234 0.46 16.87 13.06
C ARG A 234 0.89 15.71 13.95
N THR A 235 1.94 15.88 14.75
CA THR A 235 2.37 14.86 15.73
C THR A 235 1.26 14.61 16.74
N ARG A 236 0.72 15.66 17.36
CA ARG A 236 -0.39 15.54 18.31
C ARG A 236 -1.63 14.87 17.68
N ARG A 237 -1.98 15.25 16.43
CA ARG A 237 -3.09 14.63 15.69
C ARG A 237 -2.84 13.16 15.39
N LYS A 238 -1.60 12.79 15.04
CA LYS A 238 -1.20 11.40 14.80
C LYS A 238 -1.38 10.56 16.07
N ASP A 239 -0.89 11.07 17.19
CA ASP A 239 -0.94 10.35 18.47
C ASP A 239 -2.39 10.20 18.98
N ALA A 240 -3.21 11.25 18.86
CA ALA A 240 -4.64 11.20 19.19
C ALA A 240 -5.39 10.20 18.28
N LEU A 241 -5.13 10.22 16.95
CA LEU A 241 -5.74 9.28 16.01
C LEU A 241 -5.32 7.85 16.31
N LYS A 242 -4.04 7.62 16.66
CA LYS A 242 -3.55 6.29 17.01
C LYS A 242 -4.25 5.74 18.26
N LYS A 243 -4.37 6.55 19.33
CA LYS A 243 -5.12 6.17 20.53
C LYS A 243 -6.57 5.81 20.20
N ARG A 244 -7.24 6.64 19.40
CA ARG A 244 -8.62 6.39 18.98
C ARG A 244 -8.76 5.07 18.20
N ILE A 245 -7.86 4.81 17.24
CA ILE A 245 -7.92 3.54 16.48
C ILE A 245 -7.75 2.34 17.41
N ILE A 246 -6.87 2.41 18.40
CA ILE A 246 -6.66 1.33 19.36
C ILE A 246 -7.91 1.10 20.21
N SER A 247 -8.62 2.16 20.63
CA SER A 247 -9.82 2.06 21.44
C SER A 247 -11.08 1.68 20.65
N GLU A 248 -11.31 2.24 19.45
CA GLU A 248 -12.51 2.01 18.66
C GLU A 248 -12.56 0.63 17.97
N TYR A 249 -11.38 0.04 17.73
CA TYR A 249 -11.28 -1.29 17.15
C TYR A 249 -10.68 -2.30 18.14
N PRO A 250 -11.26 -2.49 19.35
CA PRO A 250 -10.71 -3.35 20.40
C PRO A 250 -10.71 -4.83 20.04
N GLY A 251 -11.57 -5.23 19.12
CA GLY A 251 -11.61 -6.56 18.53
C GLY A 251 -12.09 -6.47 17.10
N PHE A 252 -11.20 -6.65 16.13
CA PHE A 252 -11.68 -7.02 14.82
C PHE A 252 -12.26 -8.45 14.94
N GLN A 253 -13.50 -8.57 15.40
CA GLN A 253 -14.21 -9.85 15.44
C GLN A 253 -14.57 -10.31 14.03
N PHE A 254 -13.54 -10.45 13.18
CA PHE A 254 -13.71 -10.96 11.81
C PHE A 254 -13.88 -12.49 11.79
N THR A 255 -14.01 -13.12 12.95
CA THR A 255 -13.98 -14.59 13.12
C THR A 255 -15.31 -15.28 12.83
N ARG A 256 -16.38 -14.54 12.55
CA ARG A 256 -17.67 -15.19 12.18
C ARG A 256 -18.09 -14.78 10.76
N VAL A 257 -17.41 -15.29 9.76
CA VAL A 257 -18.09 -15.65 8.52
C VAL A 257 -18.57 -17.07 8.76
N SER A 258 -19.84 -17.20 9.18
CA SER A 258 -20.57 -18.44 9.23
C SER A 258 -20.30 -19.23 7.96
N GLU A 259 -19.82 -20.46 8.15
CA GLU A 259 -19.93 -21.51 7.17
C GLU A 259 -21.47 -21.78 7.03
N GLU A 260 -22.08 -21.18 6.01
CA GLU A 260 -23.37 -21.61 5.45
C GLU A 260 -23.15 -22.02 3.99
#